data_8d24f4a390fd9d36d26f5731cef22ff8
#
_entry.id   8d24f4a390fd9d36d26f5731cef22ff8
#
_cell.length_a   1.000
_cell.length_b   1.000
_cell.length_c   1.000
_cell.angle_alpha   90.00
_cell.angle_beta   90.00
_cell.angle_gamma   90.00
#
_symmetry.space_group_name_H-M   'P 1'
#
loop_
_entity.id
_entity.type
_entity.pdbx_description
1 polymer ?
#
loop_
_entity_poly.entity_id
_entity_poly.type
_entity_poly.pdbx_seq_one_letter_code
_entity_poly.pdbx_strand_id
1 'polypeptide(L)'
;MNKEQTLEFLSKAADLHASDIFIIAGRPLSIKTDGRLSTYGDRLMPEQTSEILEAIYQMANNRDISRLHNTGDDDFSFSIPGLSRFRINAYKQRGSLAAVIRVIAFQLPDPAELSIPEDVMSIADLTKCMVLVTGSAGSGKSTTMACLIDRINHSREGHIITLEDPLEYLHRHDRCIVSQREICLSLIHISEPTRRRGIS
;
A
#
# COMPACT_ATOMS: atom_id res chain seq x y z
N MET A 1 -24.37 -0.09 -2.21
CA MET A 1 -23.59 0.37 -3.40
C MET A 1 -23.22 -0.85 -4.23
N ASN A 2 -23.50 -0.81 -5.53
CA ASN A 2 -23.08 -1.90 -6.41
C ASN A 2 -21.56 -1.83 -6.72
N LYS A 3 -21.04 -2.84 -7.42
CA LYS A 3 -19.62 -2.94 -7.78
C LYS A 3 -19.12 -1.75 -8.62
N GLU A 4 -19.94 -1.25 -9.56
CA GLU A 4 -19.57 -0.13 -10.43
C GLU A 4 -19.43 1.17 -9.63
N GLN A 5 -20.39 1.46 -8.75
CA GLN A 5 -20.35 2.63 -7.87
C GLN A 5 -19.17 2.58 -6.89
N THR A 6 -18.82 1.38 -6.40
CA THR A 6 -17.67 1.19 -5.53
C THR A 6 -16.36 1.43 -6.30
N LEU A 7 -16.27 0.94 -7.54
CA LEU A 7 -15.12 1.20 -8.42
C LEU A 7 -14.97 2.69 -8.74
N GLU A 8 -16.06 3.37 -9.08
CA GLU A 8 -16.08 4.80 -9.35
C GLU A 8 -15.58 5.61 -8.12
N PHE A 9 -16.02 5.23 -6.93
CA PHE A 9 -15.57 5.87 -5.70
C PHE A 9 -14.08 5.63 -5.42
N LEU A 10 -13.57 4.41 -5.64
CA LEU A 10 -12.14 4.11 -5.52
C LEU A 10 -11.31 4.88 -6.54
N SER A 11 -11.81 5.03 -7.78
CA SER A 11 -11.18 5.85 -8.82
C SER A 11 -11.09 7.31 -8.39
N LYS A 12 -12.21 7.88 -7.95
CA LYS A 12 -12.23 9.24 -7.44
C LYS A 12 -11.27 9.47 -6.26
N ALA A 13 -11.17 8.50 -5.36
CA ALA A 13 -10.23 8.59 -4.25
C ALA A 13 -8.77 8.58 -4.72
N ALA A 14 -8.44 7.75 -5.72
CA ALA A 14 -7.11 7.72 -6.31
C ALA A 14 -6.77 9.02 -7.05
N ASP A 15 -7.71 9.58 -7.84
CA ASP A 15 -7.55 10.84 -8.57
C ASP A 15 -7.35 12.04 -7.62
N LEU A 16 -7.96 11.99 -6.42
CA LEU A 16 -7.80 12.97 -5.37
C LEU A 16 -6.54 12.77 -4.52
N HIS A 17 -5.67 11.84 -4.89
CA HIS A 17 -4.47 11.46 -4.14
C HIS A 17 -4.76 11.15 -2.66
N ALA A 18 -5.88 10.45 -2.41
CA ALA A 18 -6.25 10.05 -1.07
C ALA A 18 -5.20 9.11 -0.47
N SER A 19 -4.84 9.33 0.79
CA SER A 19 -4.01 8.39 1.55
C SER A 19 -4.82 7.21 2.07
N ASP A 20 -6.00 7.50 2.62
CA ASP A 20 -6.85 6.49 3.25
C ASP A 20 -8.33 6.74 2.91
N ILE A 21 -9.10 5.66 2.82
CA ILE A 21 -10.55 5.64 2.65
C ILE A 21 -11.16 4.91 3.83
N PHE A 22 -12.24 5.44 4.39
CA PHE A 22 -12.93 4.89 5.54
C PHE A 22 -14.35 4.50 5.17
N ILE A 23 -14.70 3.23 5.38
CA ILE A 23 -16.03 2.65 5.17
C ILE A 23 -16.53 2.19 6.53
N ILE A 24 -17.36 3.00 7.18
CA ILE A 24 -17.80 2.76 8.56
C ILE A 24 -19.30 3.06 8.67
N ALA A 25 -20.08 2.13 9.23
CA ALA A 25 -21.51 2.32 9.47
C ALA A 25 -21.75 3.54 10.38
N GLY A 26 -22.78 4.30 10.08
CA GLY A 26 -23.15 5.53 10.80
C GLY A 26 -22.37 6.77 10.38
N ARG A 27 -21.43 6.67 9.42
CA ARG A 27 -20.72 7.80 8.81
C ARG A 27 -20.85 7.77 7.29
N PRO A 28 -20.78 8.93 6.61
CA PRO A 28 -20.61 8.96 5.16
C PRO A 28 -19.30 8.31 4.77
N LEU A 29 -19.17 7.84 3.52
CA LEU A 29 -17.88 7.50 2.93
C LEU A 29 -16.91 8.64 3.17
N SER A 30 -15.73 8.34 3.68
CA SER A 30 -14.77 9.36 4.05
C SER A 30 -13.43 9.09 3.39
N ILE A 31 -12.79 10.13 2.87
CA ILE A 31 -11.49 10.09 2.24
C ILE A 31 -10.55 11.01 3.02
N LYS A 32 -9.32 10.57 3.24
CA LYS A 32 -8.27 11.39 3.83
C LYS A 32 -7.30 11.83 2.75
N THR A 33 -7.12 13.13 2.59
CA THR A 33 -6.16 13.75 1.66
C THR A 33 -5.39 14.81 2.41
N ASP A 34 -4.07 14.78 2.37
CA ASP A 34 -3.17 15.74 3.07
C ASP A 34 -3.52 15.95 4.56
N GLY A 35 -3.85 14.85 5.23
CA GLY A 35 -4.22 14.85 6.64
C GLY A 35 -5.65 15.34 6.95
N ARG A 36 -6.41 15.79 5.95
CA ARG A 36 -7.80 16.27 6.10
C ARG A 36 -8.80 15.18 5.67
N LEU A 37 -9.92 15.11 6.38
CA LEU A 37 -11.03 14.21 6.08
C LEU A 37 -12.10 14.95 5.29
N SER A 38 -12.45 14.40 4.13
CA SER A 38 -13.60 14.80 3.31
C SER A 38 -14.65 13.69 3.30
N THR A 39 -15.92 14.03 3.33
CA THR A 39 -17.04 13.08 3.38
C THR A 39 -17.86 13.13 2.10
N TYR A 40 -18.40 11.98 1.69
CA TYR A 40 -19.16 11.83 0.44
C TYR A 40 -20.46 11.05 0.68
N GLY A 41 -21.57 11.62 0.19
CA GLY A 41 -22.89 11.01 0.30
C GLY A 41 -23.47 11.06 1.71
N ASP A 42 -24.49 10.23 1.93
CA ASP A 42 -25.18 10.10 3.20
C ASP A 42 -24.48 9.12 4.15
N ARG A 43 -24.98 9.05 5.39
CA ARG A 43 -24.48 8.09 6.39
C ARG A 43 -24.76 6.67 5.92
N LEU A 44 -23.75 5.84 5.91
CA LEU A 44 -23.86 4.43 5.56
C LEU A 44 -24.60 3.64 6.64
N MET A 45 -25.55 2.85 6.20
CA MET A 45 -26.19 1.84 7.02
C MET A 45 -25.34 0.56 7.08
N PRO A 46 -25.48 -0.31 8.09
CA PRO A 46 -24.73 -1.57 8.20
C PRO A 46 -24.78 -2.46 6.95
N GLU A 47 -25.96 -2.53 6.32
CA GLU A 47 -26.17 -3.30 5.09
C GLU A 47 -25.35 -2.74 3.93
N GLN A 48 -25.28 -1.40 3.83
CA GLN A 48 -24.50 -0.73 2.78
C GLN A 48 -23.01 -0.92 2.94
N THR A 49 -22.49 -0.93 4.18
CA THR A 49 -21.06 -1.26 4.40
C THR A 49 -20.75 -2.69 4.00
N SER A 50 -21.65 -3.64 4.27
CA SER A 50 -21.51 -5.03 3.83
C SER A 50 -21.48 -5.16 2.31
N GLU A 51 -22.42 -4.51 1.61
CA GLU A 51 -22.47 -4.50 0.13
C GLU A 51 -21.18 -3.93 -0.49
N ILE A 52 -20.67 -2.82 0.06
CA ILE A 52 -19.43 -2.21 -0.42
C ILE A 52 -18.25 -3.16 -0.22
N LEU A 53 -18.15 -3.81 0.95
CA LEU A 53 -17.08 -4.77 1.22
C LEU A 53 -17.17 -5.99 0.33
N GLU A 54 -18.36 -6.56 0.11
CA GLU A 54 -18.56 -7.66 -0.83
C GLU A 54 -18.10 -7.28 -2.26
N ALA A 55 -18.43 -6.06 -2.72
CA ALA A 55 -17.96 -5.56 -4.00
C ALA A 55 -16.42 -5.48 -4.07
N ILE A 56 -15.77 -5.04 -2.99
CA ILE A 56 -14.32 -4.99 -2.88
C ILE A 56 -13.71 -6.39 -2.91
N TYR A 57 -14.26 -7.34 -2.16
CA TYR A 57 -13.81 -8.74 -2.18
C TYR A 57 -13.93 -9.38 -3.56
N GLN A 58 -15.00 -9.05 -4.30
CA GLN A 58 -15.15 -9.46 -5.70
C GLN A 58 -14.09 -8.85 -6.62
N MET A 59 -13.71 -7.58 -6.41
CA MET A 59 -12.63 -6.92 -7.16
C MET A 59 -11.26 -7.48 -6.79
N ALA A 60 -11.10 -8.00 -5.59
CA ALA A 60 -9.89 -8.67 -5.11
C ALA A 60 -9.80 -10.14 -5.55
N ASN A 61 -10.01 -10.41 -6.85
CA ASN A 61 -10.00 -11.74 -7.46
C ASN A 61 -11.00 -12.72 -6.83
N ASN A 62 -12.19 -12.24 -6.49
CA ASN A 62 -13.23 -13.03 -5.80
C ASN A 62 -12.70 -13.66 -4.50
N ARG A 63 -11.96 -12.87 -3.72
CA ARG A 63 -11.48 -13.31 -2.40
C ARG A 63 -12.63 -13.78 -1.53
N ASP A 64 -12.44 -14.86 -0.79
CA ASP A 64 -13.45 -15.38 0.13
C ASP A 64 -13.60 -14.46 1.36
N ILE A 65 -14.79 -13.93 1.56
CA ILE A 65 -15.16 -13.06 2.70
C ILE A 65 -15.41 -13.85 4.00
N SER A 66 -15.47 -15.18 3.93
CA SER A 66 -15.73 -16.04 5.08
C SER A 66 -14.74 -15.84 6.23
N ARG A 67 -13.48 -15.50 5.91
CA ARG A 67 -12.48 -15.18 6.92
C ARG A 67 -12.95 -13.99 7.76
N LEU A 68 -13.35 -12.88 7.13
CA LEU A 68 -13.84 -11.70 7.84
C LEU A 68 -15.06 -12.01 8.70
N HIS A 69 -15.98 -12.85 8.22
CA HIS A 69 -17.15 -13.26 9.00
C HIS A 69 -16.79 -14.12 10.20
N ASN A 70 -15.79 -15.00 10.09
CA ASN A 70 -15.40 -15.96 11.12
C ASN A 70 -14.45 -15.34 12.16
N THR A 71 -13.40 -14.64 11.72
CA THR A 71 -12.38 -14.08 12.61
C THR A 71 -12.67 -12.65 13.06
N GLY A 72 -13.50 -11.92 12.30
CA GLY A 72 -13.80 -10.51 12.55
C GLY A 72 -12.73 -9.56 12.04
N ASP A 73 -11.69 -10.03 11.37
CA ASP A 73 -10.59 -9.24 10.81
C ASP A 73 -9.99 -9.91 9.56
N ASP A 74 -9.67 -9.12 8.54
CA ASP A 74 -8.96 -9.57 7.35
C ASP A 74 -8.13 -8.43 6.75
N ASP A 75 -6.83 -8.67 6.53
CA ASP A 75 -5.90 -7.73 5.91
C ASP A 75 -5.40 -8.32 4.59
N PHE A 76 -5.58 -7.58 3.52
CA PHE A 76 -5.15 -7.97 2.18
C PHE A 76 -4.94 -6.78 1.27
N SER A 77 -4.29 -7.01 0.14
CA SER A 77 -4.15 -6.00 -0.90
C SER A 77 -4.60 -6.51 -2.25
N PHE A 78 -5.09 -5.61 -3.08
CA PHE A 78 -5.42 -5.87 -4.47
C PHE A 78 -5.08 -4.66 -5.35
N SER A 79 -4.93 -4.91 -6.64
CA SER A 79 -4.64 -3.87 -7.62
C SER A 79 -5.77 -3.78 -8.64
N ILE A 80 -6.13 -2.57 -9.00
CA ILE A 80 -7.02 -2.30 -10.13
C ILE A 80 -6.12 -1.81 -11.26
N PRO A 81 -6.01 -2.56 -12.39
CA PRO A 81 -5.17 -2.18 -13.51
C PRO A 81 -5.49 -0.77 -14.01
N GLY A 82 -4.47 0.05 -14.19
CA GLY A 82 -4.61 1.43 -14.66
C GLY A 82 -5.04 2.45 -13.60
N LEU A 83 -5.38 2.02 -12.39
CA LEU A 83 -5.86 2.90 -11.34
C LEU A 83 -4.87 3.00 -10.16
N SER A 84 -4.81 1.98 -9.31
CA SER A 84 -4.00 1.99 -8.09
C SER A 84 -3.92 0.61 -7.45
N ARG A 85 -3.05 0.47 -6.44
CA ARG A 85 -3.06 -0.64 -5.50
C ARG A 85 -3.71 -0.20 -4.20
N PHE A 86 -4.51 -1.06 -3.62
CA PHE A 86 -5.25 -0.82 -2.39
C PHE A 86 -4.87 -1.86 -1.35
N ARG A 87 -4.51 -1.42 -0.15
CA ARG A 87 -4.40 -2.29 1.02
C ARG A 87 -5.61 -2.08 1.90
N ILE A 88 -6.27 -3.16 2.26
CA ILE A 88 -7.51 -3.13 3.01
C ILE A 88 -7.31 -3.84 4.33
N ASN A 89 -7.66 -3.16 5.40
CA ASN A 89 -7.96 -3.76 6.67
C ASN A 89 -9.47 -3.73 6.86
N ALA A 90 -10.12 -4.89 6.69
CA ALA A 90 -11.54 -5.08 6.91
C ALA A 90 -11.78 -5.71 8.28
N TYR A 91 -12.74 -5.20 9.04
CA TYR A 91 -12.98 -5.65 10.42
C TYR A 91 -14.45 -5.53 10.82
N LYS A 92 -14.80 -6.25 11.90
CA LYS A 92 -16.10 -6.10 12.54
C LYS A 92 -16.05 -5.04 13.63
N GLN A 93 -16.97 -4.08 13.57
CA GLN A 93 -17.14 -3.04 14.58
C GLN A 93 -18.61 -2.92 14.99
N ARG A 94 -18.92 -3.12 16.27
CA ARG A 94 -20.27 -2.98 16.84
C ARG A 94 -21.35 -3.74 16.04
N GLY A 95 -21.03 -4.93 15.58
CA GLY A 95 -21.95 -5.79 14.83
C GLY A 95 -22.02 -5.50 13.33
N SER A 96 -21.36 -4.45 12.83
CA SER A 96 -21.30 -4.09 11.40
C SER A 96 -19.93 -4.38 10.81
N LEU A 97 -19.86 -4.57 9.50
CA LEU A 97 -18.59 -4.63 8.79
C LEU A 97 -18.08 -3.20 8.52
N ALA A 98 -16.78 -3.03 8.65
CA ALA A 98 -16.10 -1.78 8.40
C ALA A 98 -14.77 -2.05 7.69
N ALA A 99 -14.21 -1.04 7.02
CA ALA A 99 -12.88 -1.12 6.44
C ALA A 99 -12.15 0.21 6.45
N VAL A 100 -10.84 0.12 6.57
CA VAL A 100 -9.89 1.18 6.22
C VAL A 100 -9.09 0.72 5.02
N ILE A 101 -9.06 1.53 3.97
CA ILE A 101 -8.37 1.21 2.73
C ILE A 101 -7.28 2.24 2.53
N ARG A 102 -6.04 1.80 2.46
CA ARG A 102 -4.90 2.64 2.06
C ARG A 102 -4.75 2.60 0.55
N VAL A 103 -4.67 3.78 -0.05
CA VAL A 103 -4.41 3.94 -1.49
C VAL A 103 -2.90 4.04 -1.68
N ILE A 104 -2.33 3.15 -2.49
CA ILE A 104 -0.91 3.12 -2.80
C ILE A 104 -0.74 3.70 -4.20
N ALA A 105 -0.21 4.93 -4.26
CA ALA A 105 -0.08 5.66 -5.50
C ALA A 105 0.97 5.03 -6.43
N PHE A 106 0.71 5.07 -7.74
CA PHE A 106 1.70 4.75 -8.78
C PHE A 106 2.67 5.91 -9.07
N GLN A 107 2.35 7.09 -8.59
CA GLN A 107 3.12 8.28 -8.88
C GLN A 107 4.16 8.50 -7.79
N LEU A 108 5.41 8.45 -8.19
CA LEU A 108 6.52 8.80 -7.33
C LEU A 108 6.64 10.32 -7.26
N PRO A 109 6.90 10.89 -6.09
CA PRO A 109 7.14 12.32 -5.97
C PRO A 109 8.46 12.70 -6.66
N ASP A 110 8.51 13.90 -7.22
CA ASP A 110 9.74 14.45 -7.81
C ASP A 110 10.78 14.72 -6.70
N PRO A 111 11.99 14.16 -6.78
CA PRO A 111 13.07 14.45 -5.83
C PRO A 111 13.36 15.94 -5.66
N ALA A 112 13.21 16.76 -6.72
CA ALA A 112 13.43 18.19 -6.66
C ALA A 112 12.36 18.91 -5.83
N GLU A 113 11.10 18.52 -5.95
CA GLU A 113 10.00 19.05 -5.12
C GLU A 113 10.18 18.70 -3.63
N LEU A 114 10.77 17.54 -3.36
CA LEU A 114 11.08 17.08 -2.00
C LEU A 114 12.37 17.67 -1.43
N SER A 115 13.08 18.49 -2.22
CA SER A 115 14.38 19.05 -1.84
C SER A 115 15.41 17.96 -1.46
N ILE A 116 15.39 16.80 -2.11
CA ILE A 116 16.38 15.75 -1.91
C ILE A 116 17.67 16.22 -2.62
N PRO A 117 18.81 16.36 -1.89
CA PRO A 117 20.06 16.80 -2.48
C PRO A 117 20.56 15.88 -3.59
N GLU A 118 21.17 16.45 -4.63
CA GLU A 118 21.74 15.65 -5.75
C GLU A 118 22.83 14.68 -5.28
N ASP A 119 23.60 15.04 -4.24
CA ASP A 119 24.59 14.13 -3.62
C ASP A 119 23.94 12.86 -3.08
N VAL A 120 22.71 12.95 -2.56
CA VAL A 120 21.93 11.79 -2.11
C VAL A 120 21.45 11.00 -3.32
N MET A 121 20.95 11.68 -4.35
CA MET A 121 20.48 11.03 -5.57
C MET A 121 21.62 10.33 -6.33
N SER A 122 22.85 10.85 -6.27
CA SER A 122 24.03 10.24 -6.90
C SER A 122 24.43 8.88 -6.30
N ILE A 123 23.91 8.53 -5.10
CA ILE A 123 24.08 7.19 -4.51
C ILE A 123 23.55 6.11 -5.45
N ALA A 124 22.51 6.44 -6.23
CA ALA A 124 21.96 5.54 -7.24
C ALA A 124 22.98 5.13 -8.31
N ASP A 125 24.05 5.90 -8.53
CA ASP A 125 25.08 5.63 -9.54
C ASP A 125 26.14 4.62 -9.06
N LEU A 126 26.19 4.33 -7.76
CA LEU A 126 27.09 3.34 -7.18
C LEU A 126 26.75 1.92 -7.63
N THR A 127 27.77 1.14 -8.00
CA THR A 127 27.58 -0.22 -8.53
C THR A 127 27.76 -1.33 -7.49
N LYS A 128 28.53 -1.08 -6.45
CA LYS A 128 28.83 -2.06 -5.38
C LYS A 128 28.91 -1.34 -4.04
N CYS A 129 27.83 -1.31 -3.30
CA CYS A 129 27.78 -0.70 -1.98
C CYS A 129 26.62 -1.27 -1.17
N MET A 130 26.64 -0.98 0.12
CA MET A 130 25.48 -1.08 1.00
C MET A 130 25.15 0.34 1.47
N VAL A 131 23.88 0.72 1.34
CA VAL A 131 23.38 2.02 1.79
C VAL A 131 22.37 1.80 2.90
N LEU A 132 22.55 2.48 4.02
CA LEU A 132 21.62 2.47 5.16
C LEU A 132 20.92 3.81 5.25
N VAL A 133 19.59 3.79 5.12
CA VAL A 133 18.74 4.97 5.28
C VAL A 133 18.04 4.89 6.62
N THR A 134 18.42 5.79 7.56
CA THR A 134 17.93 5.77 8.94
C THR A 134 17.21 7.07 9.30
N GLY A 135 16.33 7.02 10.29
CA GLY A 135 15.58 8.18 10.77
C GLY A 135 14.26 7.78 11.44
N SER A 136 13.59 8.73 12.06
CA SER A 136 12.30 8.53 12.71
C SER A 136 11.18 8.19 11.69
N ALA A 137 10.03 7.71 12.18
CA ALA A 137 8.85 7.54 11.33
C ALA A 137 8.44 8.89 10.72
N GLY A 138 8.05 8.88 9.42
CA GLY A 138 7.66 10.09 8.70
C GLY A 138 8.81 11.00 8.25
N SER A 139 10.09 10.61 8.43
CA SER A 139 11.24 11.42 8.01
C SER A 139 11.59 11.32 6.50
N GLY A 140 10.77 10.65 5.70
CA GLY A 140 10.98 10.54 4.25
C GLY A 140 11.89 9.38 3.81
N LYS A 141 12.24 8.44 4.67
CA LYS A 141 13.12 7.29 4.32
C LYS A 141 12.63 6.51 3.11
N SER A 142 11.38 6.03 3.15
CA SER A 142 10.78 5.24 2.08
C SER A 142 10.65 6.05 0.79
N THR A 143 10.32 7.33 0.92
CA THR A 143 10.22 8.26 -0.21
C THR A 143 11.58 8.47 -0.88
N THR A 144 12.64 8.70 -0.10
CA THR A 144 14.01 8.84 -0.62
C THR A 144 14.47 7.54 -1.30
N MET A 145 14.21 6.38 -0.68
CA MET A 145 14.54 5.08 -1.28
C MET A 145 13.78 4.86 -2.60
N ALA A 146 12.50 5.22 -2.64
CA ALA A 146 11.70 5.11 -3.86
C ALA A 146 12.27 5.98 -5.00
N CYS A 147 12.68 7.23 -4.70
CA CYS A 147 13.33 8.09 -5.67
C CYS A 147 14.67 7.52 -6.17
N LEU A 148 15.49 6.93 -5.28
CA LEU A 148 16.75 6.27 -5.66
C LEU A 148 16.50 5.06 -6.56
N ILE A 149 15.51 4.22 -6.23
CA ILE A 149 15.12 3.06 -7.03
C ILE A 149 14.63 3.51 -8.41
N ASP A 150 13.84 4.58 -8.47
CA ASP A 150 13.35 5.13 -9.72
C ASP A 150 14.50 5.64 -10.61
N ARG A 151 15.45 6.38 -10.05
CA ARG A 151 16.67 6.82 -10.76
C ARG A 151 17.48 5.62 -11.29
N ILE A 152 17.65 4.56 -10.51
CA ILE A 152 18.30 3.33 -10.97
C ILE A 152 17.52 2.71 -12.14
N ASN A 153 16.20 2.66 -12.02
CA ASN A 153 15.33 2.08 -13.03
C ASN A 153 15.42 2.82 -14.39
N HIS A 154 15.60 4.14 -14.36
CA HIS A 154 15.74 4.97 -15.56
C HIS A 154 17.17 5.01 -16.11
N SER A 155 18.20 4.80 -15.27
CA SER A 155 19.61 5.03 -15.65
C SER A 155 20.34 3.78 -16.15
N ARG A 156 19.95 2.58 -15.72
CA ARG A 156 20.70 1.35 -16.03
C ARG A 156 19.77 0.17 -16.32
N GLU A 157 20.31 -0.85 -16.98
CA GLU A 157 19.64 -2.12 -17.24
C GLU A 157 19.95 -3.11 -16.12
N GLY A 158 18.92 -3.79 -15.60
CA GLY A 158 19.11 -4.75 -14.54
C GLY A 158 17.81 -5.31 -13.95
N HIS A 159 17.94 -5.98 -12.81
CA HIS A 159 16.81 -6.49 -12.04
C HIS A 159 16.84 -5.88 -10.64
N ILE A 160 15.83 -5.11 -10.32
CA ILE A 160 15.63 -4.51 -9.00
C ILE A 160 14.66 -5.40 -8.24
N ILE A 161 15.04 -5.79 -7.01
CA ILE A 161 14.17 -6.55 -6.11
C ILE A 161 13.99 -5.71 -4.86
N THR A 162 12.73 -5.43 -4.50
CA THR A 162 12.39 -4.83 -3.23
C THR A 162 11.70 -5.83 -2.32
N LEU A 163 11.93 -5.71 -1.02
CA LEU A 163 11.27 -6.46 0.04
C LEU A 163 10.71 -5.44 1.03
N GLU A 164 9.40 -5.32 1.09
CA GLU A 164 8.73 -4.21 1.79
C GLU A 164 7.62 -4.72 2.73
N ASP A 165 7.40 -4.01 3.84
CA ASP A 165 6.35 -4.32 4.79
C ASP A 165 5.72 -3.02 5.34
N PRO A 166 4.62 -2.55 4.74
CA PRO A 166 4.07 -2.89 3.42
C PRO A 166 4.71 -2.11 2.26
N LEU A 167 4.25 -2.39 1.03
CA LEU A 167 4.53 -1.57 -0.16
C LEU A 167 3.98 -0.15 0.03
N GLU A 168 4.84 0.86 -0.12
CA GLU A 168 4.43 2.27 -0.04
C GLU A 168 4.36 2.95 -1.41
N TYR A 169 5.22 2.55 -2.34
CA TYR A 169 5.29 3.08 -3.70
C TYR A 169 5.31 1.95 -4.71
N LEU A 170 4.75 2.19 -5.90
CA LEU A 170 4.76 1.23 -7.00
C LEU A 170 5.70 1.73 -8.10
N HIS A 171 6.64 0.90 -8.46
CA HIS A 171 7.58 1.15 -9.56
C HIS A 171 7.12 0.47 -10.84
N ARG A 172 7.12 1.20 -11.94
CA ARG A 172 6.92 0.62 -13.27
C ARG A 172 8.23 0.00 -13.75
N HIS A 173 8.14 -0.98 -14.66
CA HIS A 173 9.32 -1.42 -15.41
C HIS A 173 9.68 -0.32 -16.41
N ASP A 174 10.96 0.02 -16.49
CA ASP A 174 11.53 0.88 -17.53
C ASP A 174 12.77 0.17 -18.10
N ARG A 175 13.98 0.63 -17.81
CA ARG A 175 15.22 -0.05 -18.22
C ARG A 175 15.54 -1.25 -17.32
N CYS A 176 15.03 -1.26 -16.10
CA CYS A 176 15.11 -2.40 -15.20
C CYS A 176 13.81 -3.22 -15.18
N ILE A 177 13.95 -4.51 -14.88
CA ILE A 177 12.83 -5.32 -14.41
C ILE A 177 12.72 -5.08 -12.91
N VAL A 178 11.57 -4.60 -12.43
CA VAL A 178 11.34 -4.33 -11.00
C VAL A 178 10.43 -5.39 -10.42
N SER A 179 10.91 -6.12 -9.41
CA SER A 179 10.15 -7.13 -8.66
C SER A 179 9.95 -6.66 -7.23
N GLN A 180 8.76 -6.16 -6.93
CA GLN A 180 8.39 -5.71 -5.58
C GLN A 180 7.68 -6.85 -4.85
N ARG A 181 8.16 -7.18 -3.67
CA ARG A 181 7.58 -8.23 -2.82
C ARG A 181 7.18 -7.66 -1.48
N GLU A 182 5.91 -7.82 -1.17
CA GLU A 182 5.36 -7.51 0.15
C GLU A 182 5.62 -8.69 1.09
N ILE A 183 6.26 -8.41 2.22
CA ILE A 183 6.63 -9.43 3.21
C ILE A 183 5.56 -9.38 4.29
N CYS A 184 4.55 -10.23 4.17
CA CYS A 184 3.56 -10.40 5.24
C CYS A 184 4.11 -11.35 6.30
N LEU A 185 4.38 -10.86 7.52
CA LEU A 185 4.54 -11.62 8.80
C LEU A 185 5.40 -12.92 8.81
N SER A 186 5.83 -13.44 7.67
CA SER A 186 6.61 -14.69 7.60
C SER A 186 8.10 -14.52 7.86
N LEU A 187 8.60 -13.29 8.02
CA LEU A 187 10.01 -13.04 8.37
C LEU A 187 10.39 -13.46 9.79
N ILE A 188 9.42 -13.70 10.68
CA ILE A 188 9.67 -14.23 12.03
C ILE A 188 10.40 -15.58 11.95
N HIS A 189 10.19 -16.35 10.89
CA HIS A 189 10.87 -17.63 10.68
C HIS A 189 12.24 -17.52 9.98
N ILE A 190 12.59 -16.37 9.39
CA ILE A 190 13.88 -16.17 8.72
C ILE A 190 14.92 -15.58 9.67
N SER A 191 14.49 -14.94 10.76
CA SER A 191 15.36 -14.26 11.71
C SER A 191 15.76 -15.10 12.94
N GLU A 192 15.34 -16.35 13.06
CA GLU A 192 15.93 -17.23 14.08
C GLU A 192 17.36 -17.58 13.66
N PRO A 193 18.39 -17.09 14.39
CA PRO A 193 19.75 -17.54 14.14
C PRO A 193 19.77 -19.04 14.42
N THR A 194 20.13 -19.83 13.40
CA THR A 194 20.40 -21.25 13.55
C THR A 194 21.46 -21.38 14.66
N ARG A 195 21.04 -21.71 15.87
CA ARG A 195 21.96 -22.09 16.93
C ARG A 195 22.75 -23.28 16.40
N ARG A 196 24.00 -23.04 15.98
CA ARG A 196 24.95 -24.12 15.79
C ARG A 196 25.02 -24.91 17.12
N ARG A 197 24.41 -26.09 17.16
CA ARG A 197 24.71 -27.07 18.19
C ARG A 197 26.18 -27.40 18.03
N GLY A 198 26.98 -26.95 19.00
CA GLY A 198 28.36 -27.34 19.09
C GLY A 198 28.40 -28.87 19.16
N ILE A 199 29.19 -29.45 18.27
CA ILE A 199 29.61 -30.85 18.35
C ILE A 199 30.64 -30.87 19.47
N SER A 200 30.30 -31.52 20.57
CA SER A 200 31.27 -31.96 21.59
C SER A 200 31.96 -33.20 21.12
#